data_c5b514d1b2712bb63f7053e0872bcadb
#
_entry.id   c5b514d1b2712bb63f7053e0872bcadb
#
_cell.length_a   1.000
_cell.length_b   1.000
_cell.length_c   1.000
_cell.angle_alpha   90.00
_cell.angle_beta   90.00
_cell.angle_gamma   90.00
#
_symmetry.space_group_name_H-M   'P 1'
#
loop_
_entity.id
_entity.type
_entity.pdbx_description
1 polymer ?
#
loop_
_entity_poly.entity_id
_entity_poly.type
_entity_poly.pdbx_seq_one_letter_code
_entity_poly.pdbx_strand_id
1 'polypeptide(L)'
;RYLMLNKPTGYVTSVTDPHDRPTVMDLVNVRERVYPIGRLDVDTEGLLLLTNDGDFSQKMAHPSYEIEKTYLAELSSPLSDEGEILLKRGIMLEDGPTSPAIIKIISNRRRKVEITIHEGRNRIVRRMFGSVESPVTRLRRVRFGSIILDDLPKRGVRELTGREVESLMDLAVESKRLAKPRTPWKKPEEPTRNDRRLAFIANRPTRRPGTDENRAIFDSGDSRRPATKSRRGGPAKRRSTKSTSRRS
;
A
#
# COMPACT_ATOMS: atom_id res chain seq x y z
N ARG A 1 6.37 -29.25 14.66
CA ARG A 1 6.32 -28.03 15.49
C ARG A 1 5.44 -26.98 14.88
N TYR A 2 4.73 -26.25 15.72
CA TYR A 2 3.87 -25.12 15.35
C TYR A 2 4.16 -23.99 16.32
N LEU A 3 4.79 -22.91 15.82
CA LEU A 3 5.28 -21.82 16.66
C LEU A 3 4.63 -20.51 16.29
N MET A 4 4.44 -19.65 17.28
CA MET A 4 4.09 -18.25 17.11
C MET A 4 5.25 -17.37 17.59
N LEU A 5 5.71 -16.47 16.74
CA LEU A 5 6.70 -15.45 17.04
C LEU A 5 6.05 -14.08 17.02
N ASN A 6 6.33 -13.25 18.02
CA ASN A 6 6.09 -11.81 17.95
C ASN A 6 7.30 -11.14 17.29
N LYS A 7 7.29 -11.10 15.95
CA LYS A 7 8.38 -10.56 15.14
C LYS A 7 8.59 -9.08 15.43
N PRO A 8 9.80 -8.61 15.77
CA PRO A 8 10.13 -7.19 15.81
C PRO A 8 10.40 -6.64 14.40
N THR A 9 10.49 -5.33 14.26
CA THR A 9 11.05 -4.69 13.06
C THR A 9 12.55 -4.99 12.92
N GLY A 10 13.08 -4.85 11.71
CA GLY A 10 14.51 -5.04 11.40
C GLY A 10 14.89 -6.47 11.01
N TYR A 11 14.02 -7.45 11.19
CA TYR A 11 14.26 -8.86 10.85
C TYR A 11 13.59 -9.25 9.53
N VAL A 12 14.36 -9.92 8.67
CA VAL A 12 13.85 -10.46 7.40
C VAL A 12 13.06 -11.74 7.66
N THR A 13 11.89 -11.89 7.05
CA THR A 13 11.12 -13.14 7.11
C THR A 13 11.64 -14.12 6.05
N SER A 14 12.75 -14.79 6.37
CA SER A 14 13.41 -15.79 5.54
C SER A 14 14.12 -16.82 6.42
N VAL A 15 14.40 -18.00 5.86
CA VAL A 15 15.26 -19.01 6.48
C VAL A 15 16.73 -18.62 6.35
N THR A 16 17.11 -18.00 5.23
CA THR A 16 18.44 -17.49 4.95
C THR A 16 18.34 -16.14 4.25
N ASP A 17 19.35 -15.29 4.41
CA ASP A 17 19.43 -14.01 3.71
C ASP A 17 20.77 -13.85 3.00
N PRO A 18 20.81 -13.57 1.69
CA PRO A 18 22.07 -13.46 0.93
C PRO A 18 22.86 -12.19 1.26
N HIS A 19 22.30 -11.27 2.04
CA HIS A 19 22.92 -9.99 2.44
C HIS A 19 23.26 -9.94 3.92
N ASP A 20 23.33 -11.11 4.59
CA ASP A 20 23.67 -11.25 6.02
C ASP A 20 22.83 -10.37 6.98
N ARG A 21 21.60 -10.01 6.55
CA ARG A 21 20.67 -9.30 7.42
C ARG A 21 20.08 -10.27 8.45
N PRO A 22 19.77 -9.80 9.67
CA PRO A 22 19.16 -10.65 10.68
C PRO A 22 17.79 -11.19 10.18
N THR A 23 17.60 -12.49 10.35
CA THR A 23 16.40 -13.21 9.93
C THR A 23 15.52 -13.56 11.13
N VAL A 24 14.28 -13.93 10.88
CA VAL A 24 13.39 -14.43 11.94
C VAL A 24 13.90 -15.72 12.58
N MET A 25 14.78 -16.46 11.89
CA MET A 25 15.37 -17.70 12.42
C MET A 25 16.33 -17.42 13.57
N ASP A 26 16.98 -16.26 13.61
CA ASP A 26 17.88 -15.85 14.70
C ASP A 26 17.13 -15.64 16.04
N LEU A 27 15.80 -15.58 15.98
CA LEU A 27 14.92 -15.43 17.14
C LEU A 27 14.31 -16.76 17.61
N VAL A 28 14.48 -17.84 16.83
CA VAL A 28 13.83 -19.13 17.08
C VAL A 28 14.86 -20.16 17.53
N ASN A 29 14.79 -20.55 18.80
CA ASN A 29 15.69 -21.54 19.38
C ASN A 29 14.95 -22.88 19.57
N VAL A 30 14.87 -23.67 18.50
CA VAL A 30 14.33 -25.04 18.51
C VAL A 30 15.27 -25.97 17.77
N ARG A 31 15.26 -27.26 18.14
CA ARG A 31 16.13 -28.28 17.51
C ARG A 31 15.68 -28.64 16.09
N GLU A 32 14.37 -28.64 15.90
CA GLU A 32 13.74 -29.00 14.62
C GLU A 32 13.88 -27.86 13.63
N ARG A 33 14.11 -28.19 12.36
CA ARG A 33 14.11 -27.22 11.29
C ARG A 33 12.68 -26.74 11.02
N VAL A 34 12.43 -25.49 11.33
CA VAL A 34 11.14 -24.82 11.05
C VAL A 34 11.34 -23.69 10.03
N TYR A 35 10.26 -23.23 9.41
CA TYR A 35 10.24 -22.12 8.48
C TYR A 35 8.98 -21.27 8.66
N PRO A 36 9.03 -19.97 8.31
CA PRO A 36 7.89 -19.07 8.49
C PRO A 36 6.75 -19.37 7.52
N ILE A 37 5.51 -19.24 8.00
CA ILE A 37 4.29 -19.35 7.22
C ILE A 37 3.94 -17.97 6.66
N GLY A 38 4.16 -17.79 5.36
CA GLY A 38 4.04 -16.48 4.72
C GLY A 38 5.12 -15.51 5.19
N ARG A 39 4.86 -14.22 5.03
CA ARG A 39 5.87 -13.18 5.31
C ARG A 39 5.27 -11.99 6.03
N LEU A 40 6.11 -11.30 6.82
CA LEU A 40 5.96 -9.92 7.24
C LEU A 40 7.15 -9.12 6.70
N ASP A 41 6.91 -7.90 6.26
CA ASP A 41 7.99 -7.01 5.81
C ASP A 41 8.95 -6.70 6.96
N VAL A 42 10.17 -6.25 6.63
CA VAL A 42 11.20 -5.91 7.63
C VAL A 42 10.71 -4.84 8.61
N ASP A 43 9.94 -3.88 8.11
CA ASP A 43 9.34 -2.76 8.85
C ASP A 43 7.96 -3.08 9.46
N THR A 44 7.50 -4.35 9.39
CA THR A 44 6.24 -4.83 9.97
C THR A 44 6.54 -5.74 11.15
N GLU A 45 5.82 -5.54 12.24
CA GLU A 45 5.95 -6.33 13.46
C GLU A 45 4.73 -7.21 13.74
N GLY A 46 4.85 -8.10 14.72
CA GLY A 46 3.75 -8.85 15.28
C GLY A 46 3.74 -10.33 14.92
N LEU A 47 2.57 -10.92 14.90
CA LEU A 47 2.31 -12.35 14.85
C LEU A 47 2.85 -12.96 13.54
N LEU A 48 3.83 -13.85 13.66
CA LEU A 48 4.32 -14.69 12.57
C LEU A 48 4.26 -16.15 13.03
N LEU A 49 3.69 -17.01 12.21
CA LEU A 49 3.68 -18.45 12.46
C LEU A 49 4.88 -19.11 11.80
N LEU A 50 5.45 -20.13 12.45
CA LEU A 50 6.49 -20.98 11.88
C LEU A 50 6.13 -22.45 12.11
N THR A 51 6.53 -23.31 11.19
CA THR A 51 6.27 -24.76 11.30
C THR A 51 7.31 -25.55 10.48
N ASN A 52 7.33 -26.86 10.69
CA ASN A 52 7.97 -27.85 9.83
C ASN A 52 6.94 -28.75 9.10
N ASP A 53 5.66 -28.43 9.25
CA ASP A 53 4.56 -29.15 8.58
C ASP A 53 4.20 -28.42 7.27
N GLY A 54 4.50 -29.05 6.12
CA GLY A 54 4.26 -28.50 4.80
C GLY A 54 2.79 -28.32 4.46
N ASP A 55 1.96 -29.29 4.83
CA ASP A 55 0.51 -29.25 4.53
C ASP A 55 -0.19 -28.15 5.32
N PHE A 56 0.14 -28.02 6.60
CA PHE A 56 -0.34 -26.94 7.44
C PHE A 56 0.10 -25.58 6.88
N SER A 57 1.40 -25.44 6.57
CA SER A 57 1.94 -24.20 6.00
C SER A 57 1.23 -23.80 4.71
N GLN A 58 1.02 -24.77 3.80
CA GLN A 58 0.32 -24.54 2.53
C GLN A 58 -1.11 -24.02 2.76
N LYS A 59 -1.87 -24.67 3.64
CA LYS A 59 -3.25 -24.24 3.95
C LYS A 59 -3.29 -22.84 4.55
N MET A 60 -2.36 -22.51 5.43
CA MET A 60 -2.30 -21.20 6.09
C MET A 60 -1.82 -20.09 5.14
N ALA A 61 -0.93 -20.38 4.19
CA ALA A 61 -0.32 -19.37 3.33
C ALA A 61 -1.06 -19.18 1.99
N HIS A 62 -1.68 -20.22 1.44
CA HIS A 62 -2.22 -20.18 0.10
C HIS A 62 -3.49 -19.32 0.00
N PRO A 63 -3.59 -18.42 -0.99
CA PRO A 63 -4.70 -17.45 -1.12
C PRO A 63 -6.09 -18.08 -1.24
N SER A 64 -6.21 -19.33 -1.71
CA SER A 64 -7.51 -20.01 -1.85
C SER A 64 -8.19 -20.36 -0.53
N TYR A 65 -7.46 -20.32 0.57
CA TYR A 65 -8.01 -20.56 1.91
C TYR A 65 -8.49 -19.29 2.59
N GLU A 66 -8.22 -18.13 2.01
CA GLU A 66 -8.72 -16.82 2.46
C GLU A 66 -8.57 -16.56 3.98
N ILE A 67 -7.50 -17.11 4.58
CA ILE A 67 -7.24 -16.92 6.01
C ILE A 67 -7.08 -15.45 6.34
N GLU A 68 -7.93 -14.94 7.21
CA GLU A 68 -7.93 -13.55 7.64
C GLU A 68 -6.68 -13.19 8.45
N LYS A 69 -6.19 -11.98 8.23
CA LYS A 69 -5.08 -11.38 8.98
C LYS A 69 -5.51 -10.00 9.44
N THR A 70 -5.44 -9.76 10.74
CA THR A 70 -5.79 -8.46 11.31
C THR A 70 -4.52 -7.70 11.68
N TYR A 71 -4.46 -6.46 11.25
CA TYR A 71 -3.34 -5.56 11.51
C TYR A 71 -3.81 -4.34 12.29
N LEU A 72 -2.99 -3.92 13.24
CA LEU A 72 -3.09 -2.61 13.87
C LEU A 72 -2.15 -1.66 13.12
N ALA A 73 -2.72 -0.64 12.49
CA ALA A 73 -2.03 0.38 11.72
C ALA A 73 -2.04 1.71 12.48
N GLU A 74 -0.87 2.33 12.64
CA GLU A 74 -0.74 3.72 13.05
C GLU A 74 -0.48 4.56 11.79
N LEU A 75 -1.25 5.64 11.62
CA LEU A 75 -1.28 6.44 10.41
C LEU A 75 -0.63 7.81 10.64
N SER A 76 0.03 8.36 9.63
CA SER A 76 0.62 9.71 9.68
C SER A 76 -0.45 10.80 9.66
N SER A 77 -1.58 10.55 8.99
CA SER A 77 -2.76 11.42 8.92
C SER A 77 -4.02 10.67 9.33
N PRO A 78 -5.07 11.35 9.82
CA PRO A 78 -6.35 10.71 10.14
C PRO A 78 -6.97 10.05 8.91
N LEU A 79 -7.56 8.87 9.08
CA LEU A 79 -8.36 8.24 8.04
C LEU A 79 -9.67 9.03 7.86
N SER A 80 -9.94 9.52 6.65
CA SER A 80 -11.21 10.19 6.32
C SER A 80 -12.37 9.19 6.30
N ASP A 81 -13.61 9.69 6.36
CA ASP A 81 -14.80 8.83 6.26
C ASP A 81 -14.92 8.22 4.87
N GLU A 82 -14.57 8.99 3.82
CA GLU A 82 -14.52 8.51 2.44
C GLU A 82 -13.46 7.42 2.27
N GLY A 83 -12.27 7.62 2.84
CA GLY A 83 -11.18 6.62 2.82
C GLY A 83 -11.60 5.33 3.51
N GLU A 84 -12.30 5.40 4.65
CA GLU A 84 -12.83 4.23 5.34
C GLU A 84 -13.85 3.46 4.47
N ILE A 85 -14.77 4.18 3.81
CA ILE A 85 -15.78 3.58 2.91
C ILE A 85 -15.09 2.88 1.73
N LEU A 86 -14.08 3.53 1.13
CA LEU A 86 -13.32 2.96 0.02
C LEU A 86 -12.60 1.68 0.43
N LEU A 87 -11.91 1.68 1.57
CA LEU A 87 -11.22 0.49 2.08
C LEU A 87 -12.18 -0.67 2.37
N LYS A 88 -13.37 -0.38 2.93
CA LYS A 88 -14.40 -1.38 3.19
C LYS A 88 -15.00 -2.00 1.93
N ARG A 89 -15.04 -1.26 0.82
CA ARG A 89 -15.54 -1.75 -0.49
C ARG A 89 -14.47 -2.46 -1.32
N GLY A 90 -13.21 -2.25 -0.98
CA GLY A 90 -12.08 -2.59 -1.83
C GLY A 90 -11.72 -1.46 -2.78
N ILE A 91 -10.43 -1.33 -3.06
CA ILE A 91 -9.85 -0.24 -3.85
C ILE A 91 -9.02 -0.79 -5.01
N MET A 92 -8.84 0.01 -6.05
CA MET A 92 -7.97 -0.32 -7.17
C MET A 92 -6.52 0.03 -6.81
N LEU A 93 -5.64 -0.96 -6.84
CA LEU A 93 -4.19 -0.80 -6.73
C LEU A 93 -3.54 -1.08 -8.09
N GLU A 94 -2.24 -0.82 -8.22
CA GLU A 94 -1.47 -1.03 -9.46
C GLU A 94 -1.53 -2.47 -9.99
N ASP A 95 -1.62 -3.44 -9.07
CA ASP A 95 -1.71 -4.88 -9.34
C ASP A 95 -3.13 -5.44 -9.27
N GLY A 96 -4.14 -4.58 -9.32
CA GLY A 96 -5.55 -4.93 -9.38
C GLY A 96 -6.37 -4.54 -8.16
N PRO A 97 -7.69 -4.79 -8.21
CA PRO A 97 -8.60 -4.47 -7.12
C PRO A 97 -8.25 -5.28 -5.87
N THR A 98 -8.44 -4.67 -4.70
CA THR A 98 -8.40 -5.40 -3.42
C THR A 98 -9.75 -6.00 -3.12
N SER A 99 -9.76 -7.05 -2.31
CA SER A 99 -10.98 -7.50 -1.65
C SER A 99 -11.46 -6.46 -0.64
N PRO A 100 -12.75 -6.45 -0.29
CA PRO A 100 -13.29 -5.68 0.82
C PRO A 100 -12.50 -5.95 2.11
N ALA A 101 -12.22 -4.89 2.89
CA ALA A 101 -11.56 -5.00 4.19
C ALA A 101 -12.52 -4.68 5.33
N ILE A 102 -12.30 -5.30 6.49
CA ILE A 102 -12.99 -4.92 7.72
C ILE A 102 -12.15 -3.83 8.41
N ILE A 103 -12.74 -2.68 8.64
CA ILE A 103 -12.08 -1.52 9.26
C ILE A 103 -12.72 -1.22 10.61
N LYS A 104 -11.90 -1.07 11.66
CA LYS A 104 -12.30 -0.65 12.99
C LYS A 104 -11.40 0.50 13.46
N ILE A 105 -11.99 1.64 13.74
CA ILE A 105 -11.29 2.81 14.27
C ILE A 105 -11.05 2.59 15.76
N ILE A 106 -9.78 2.66 16.20
CA ILE A 106 -9.38 2.41 17.59
C ILE A 106 -9.20 3.71 18.38
N SER A 107 -8.91 4.83 17.71
CA SER A 107 -8.70 6.11 18.36
C SER A 107 -9.62 7.20 17.84
N ASN A 108 -10.07 8.11 18.71
CA ASN A 108 -10.90 9.26 18.34
C ASN A 108 -10.24 10.18 17.30
N ARG A 109 -8.90 10.17 17.21
CA ARG A 109 -8.14 10.93 16.19
C ARG A 109 -8.05 10.20 14.85
N ARG A 110 -8.66 9.02 14.70
CA ARG A 110 -8.69 8.20 13.47
C ARG A 110 -7.29 7.89 12.88
N ARG A 111 -6.24 7.94 13.71
CA ARG A 111 -4.85 7.61 13.35
C ARG A 111 -4.42 6.21 13.80
N LYS A 112 -5.26 5.52 14.57
CA LYS A 112 -5.02 4.14 14.98
C LYS A 112 -6.21 3.29 14.54
N VAL A 113 -5.95 2.40 13.60
CA VAL A 113 -6.97 1.65 12.87
C VAL A 113 -6.62 0.17 12.85
N GLU A 114 -7.60 -0.66 13.13
CA GLU A 114 -7.51 -2.10 12.90
C GLU A 114 -8.09 -2.41 11.53
N ILE A 115 -7.33 -3.14 10.72
CA ILE A 115 -7.74 -3.60 9.39
C ILE A 115 -7.61 -5.11 9.30
N THR A 116 -8.69 -5.79 8.87
CA THR A 116 -8.68 -7.21 8.58
C THR A 116 -8.81 -7.45 7.09
N ILE A 117 -7.91 -8.25 6.55
CA ILE A 117 -7.84 -8.66 5.14
C ILE A 117 -7.52 -10.15 5.05
N HIS A 118 -7.90 -10.81 3.96
CA HIS A 118 -7.49 -12.20 3.68
C HIS A 118 -6.39 -12.29 2.60
N GLU A 119 -6.10 -11.21 1.91
CA GLU A 119 -5.06 -11.17 0.89
C GLU A 119 -3.63 -11.11 1.47
N GLY A 120 -2.64 -11.49 0.64
CA GLY A 120 -1.22 -11.51 1.02
C GLY A 120 -0.30 -10.83 -0.01
N ARG A 121 -0.81 -9.91 -0.86
CA ARG A 121 0.00 -9.19 -1.85
C ARG A 121 1.06 -8.34 -1.17
N ASN A 122 2.16 -8.07 -1.90
CA ASN A 122 3.27 -7.28 -1.35
C ASN A 122 2.79 -5.95 -0.80
N ARG A 123 3.13 -5.68 0.48
CA ARG A 123 2.84 -4.43 1.21
C ARG A 123 1.39 -3.93 1.08
N ILE A 124 0.42 -4.85 0.92
CA ILE A 124 -0.96 -4.50 0.56
C ILE A 124 -1.58 -3.50 1.53
N VAL A 125 -1.48 -3.69 2.84
CA VAL A 125 -2.06 -2.78 3.84
C VAL A 125 -1.49 -1.36 3.71
N ARG A 126 -0.16 -1.23 3.52
CA ARG A 126 0.49 0.07 3.35
C ARG A 126 0.06 0.77 2.07
N ARG A 127 -0.10 0.01 0.97
CA ARG A 127 -0.60 0.53 -0.31
C ARG A 127 -2.07 0.94 -0.22
N MET A 128 -2.91 0.15 0.45
CA MET A 128 -4.32 0.48 0.67
C MET A 128 -4.47 1.80 1.42
N PHE A 129 -3.78 1.98 2.56
CA PHE A 129 -3.84 3.24 3.29
C PHE A 129 -3.15 4.41 2.55
N GLY A 130 -2.10 4.13 1.78
CA GLY A 130 -1.45 5.14 0.94
C GLY A 130 -2.36 5.70 -0.14
N SER A 131 -3.21 4.87 -0.76
CA SER A 131 -4.14 5.30 -1.81
C SER A 131 -5.33 6.15 -1.30
N VAL A 132 -5.56 6.16 0.03
CA VAL A 132 -6.55 7.04 0.69
C VAL A 132 -5.88 8.15 1.51
N GLU A 133 -4.66 8.55 1.13
CA GLU A 133 -3.89 9.65 1.70
C GLU A 133 -3.62 9.55 3.22
N SER A 134 -3.64 8.33 3.75
CA SER A 134 -3.40 8.04 5.17
C SER A 134 -2.25 7.04 5.36
N PRO A 135 -1.00 7.39 4.98
CA PRO A 135 0.14 6.46 5.00
C PRO A 135 0.39 5.84 6.38
N VAL A 136 0.75 4.55 6.38
CA VAL A 136 1.04 3.80 7.61
C VAL A 136 2.46 4.10 8.08
N THR A 137 2.60 4.58 9.32
CA THR A 137 3.88 4.79 10.01
C THR A 137 4.33 3.53 10.74
N ARG A 138 3.41 2.83 11.40
CA ARG A 138 3.69 1.58 12.10
C ARG A 138 2.62 0.55 11.78
N LEU A 139 3.04 -0.70 11.53
CA LEU A 139 2.15 -1.81 11.20
C LEU A 139 2.49 -3.02 12.05
N ARG A 140 1.49 -3.55 12.75
CA ARG A 140 1.64 -4.74 13.59
C ARG A 140 0.53 -5.74 13.26
N ARG A 141 0.87 -6.96 12.88
CA ARG A 141 -0.12 -8.03 12.75
C ARG A 141 -0.48 -8.56 14.13
N VAL A 142 -1.74 -8.40 14.52
CA VAL A 142 -2.24 -8.79 15.85
C VAL A 142 -3.04 -10.08 15.84
N ARG A 143 -3.53 -10.53 14.67
CA ARG A 143 -4.27 -11.78 14.51
C ARG A 143 -3.91 -12.46 13.18
N PHE A 144 -3.95 -13.78 13.21
CA PHE A 144 -3.84 -14.66 12.06
C PHE A 144 -4.84 -15.80 12.20
N GLY A 145 -5.89 -15.80 11.38
CA GLY A 145 -7.04 -16.70 11.55
C GLY A 145 -7.64 -16.59 12.94
N SER A 146 -7.70 -17.71 13.66
CA SER A 146 -8.19 -17.78 15.05
C SER A 146 -7.14 -17.35 16.10
N ILE A 147 -5.85 -17.24 15.73
CA ILE A 147 -4.78 -16.95 16.68
C ILE A 147 -4.65 -15.44 16.91
N ILE A 148 -4.57 -15.04 18.17
CA ILE A 148 -4.33 -13.67 18.61
C ILE A 148 -2.92 -13.59 19.19
N LEU A 149 -2.25 -12.46 18.93
CA LEU A 149 -0.87 -12.25 19.41
C LEU A 149 -0.81 -12.11 20.94
N ASP A 150 -1.86 -11.56 21.52
CA ASP A 150 -2.02 -11.35 22.95
C ASP A 150 -0.78 -10.71 23.62
N ASP A 151 -0.44 -11.10 24.85
CA ASP A 151 0.64 -10.54 25.66
C ASP A 151 2.04 -11.11 25.35
N LEU A 152 2.20 -11.87 24.26
CA LEU A 152 3.51 -12.38 23.89
C LEU A 152 4.49 -11.21 23.67
N PRO A 153 5.60 -11.10 24.44
CA PRO A 153 6.51 -9.98 24.33
C PRO A 153 7.18 -9.93 22.95
N LYS A 154 7.68 -8.77 22.55
CA LYS A 154 8.47 -8.62 21.32
C LYS A 154 9.66 -9.61 21.35
N ARG A 155 9.93 -10.26 20.22
CA ARG A 155 10.92 -11.36 20.06
C ARG A 155 10.52 -12.65 20.79
N GLY A 156 9.41 -12.65 21.53
CA GLY A 156 8.91 -13.86 22.20
C GLY A 156 8.47 -14.91 21.20
N VAL A 157 8.74 -16.15 21.51
CA VAL A 157 8.32 -17.35 20.76
C VAL A 157 7.57 -18.26 21.71
N ARG A 158 6.44 -18.81 21.28
CA ARG A 158 5.74 -19.90 21.99
C ARG A 158 5.25 -20.95 21.01
N GLU A 159 5.05 -22.14 21.53
CA GLU A 159 4.32 -23.16 20.77
C GLU A 159 2.82 -22.84 20.71
N LEU A 160 2.18 -23.23 19.62
CA LEU A 160 0.74 -23.29 19.53
C LEU A 160 0.24 -24.52 20.28
N THR A 161 -0.86 -24.39 21.00
CA THR A 161 -1.55 -25.51 21.60
C THR A 161 -2.21 -26.39 20.53
N GLY A 162 -2.48 -27.66 20.84
CA GLY A 162 -3.19 -28.54 19.91
C GLY A 162 -4.54 -27.97 19.46
N ARG A 163 -5.28 -27.33 20.38
CA ARG A 163 -6.57 -26.66 20.08
C ARG A 163 -6.40 -25.48 19.11
N GLU A 164 -5.33 -24.70 19.23
CA GLU A 164 -5.05 -23.60 18.31
C GLU A 164 -4.75 -24.11 16.90
N VAL A 165 -3.97 -25.18 16.77
CA VAL A 165 -3.66 -25.83 15.48
C VAL A 165 -4.93 -26.40 14.86
N GLU A 166 -5.74 -27.12 15.61
CA GLU A 166 -7.03 -27.67 15.16
C GLU A 166 -7.98 -26.56 14.69
N SER A 167 -8.15 -25.50 15.48
CA SER A 167 -8.98 -24.34 15.12
C SER A 167 -8.54 -23.66 13.83
N LEU A 168 -7.23 -23.55 13.57
CA LEU A 168 -6.71 -23.02 12.30
C LEU A 168 -7.01 -23.95 11.12
N MET A 169 -6.92 -25.26 11.34
CA MET A 169 -7.21 -26.25 10.31
C MET A 169 -8.69 -26.26 9.93
N ASP A 170 -9.57 -26.21 10.92
CA ASP A 170 -11.03 -26.12 10.72
C ASP A 170 -11.40 -24.85 9.96
N LEU A 171 -10.83 -23.71 10.37
CA LEU A 171 -11.01 -22.43 9.69
C LEU A 171 -10.58 -22.51 8.22
N ALA A 172 -9.45 -23.15 7.92
CA ALA A 172 -8.97 -23.31 6.54
C ALA A 172 -9.93 -24.16 5.69
N VAL A 173 -10.45 -25.24 6.24
CA VAL A 173 -11.43 -26.11 5.56
C VAL A 173 -12.71 -25.33 5.26
N GLU A 174 -13.24 -24.62 6.23
CA GLU A 174 -14.46 -23.84 6.10
C GLU A 174 -14.30 -22.68 5.12
N SER A 175 -13.23 -21.90 5.25
CA SER A 175 -12.92 -20.78 4.34
C SER A 175 -12.80 -21.24 2.90
N LYS A 176 -12.12 -22.36 2.65
CA LYS A 176 -12.02 -22.94 1.29
C LYS A 176 -13.38 -23.37 0.74
N ARG A 177 -14.28 -23.89 1.58
CA ARG A 177 -15.64 -24.31 1.17
C ARG A 177 -16.49 -23.10 0.78
N LEU A 178 -16.32 -21.97 1.47
CA LEU A 178 -17.07 -20.73 1.25
C LEU A 178 -16.46 -19.82 0.17
N ALA A 179 -15.19 -20.02 -0.17
CA ALA A 179 -14.47 -19.21 -1.13
C ALA A 179 -15.13 -19.29 -2.52
N LYS A 180 -15.46 -18.12 -3.07
CA LYS A 180 -15.98 -18.03 -4.44
C LYS A 180 -14.83 -18.21 -5.44
N PRO A 181 -15.07 -18.81 -6.63
CA PRO A 181 -14.08 -18.86 -7.68
C PRO A 181 -13.58 -17.44 -8.02
N ARG A 182 -12.28 -17.20 -7.89
CA ARG A 182 -11.67 -15.93 -8.29
C ARG A 182 -11.40 -15.95 -9.79
N THR A 183 -12.07 -15.07 -10.53
CA THR A 183 -11.64 -14.74 -11.89
C THR A 183 -10.32 -13.96 -11.80
N PRO A 184 -9.26 -14.38 -12.51
CA PRO A 184 -8.03 -13.61 -12.56
C PRO A 184 -8.31 -12.19 -13.07
N TRP A 185 -7.91 -11.17 -12.29
CA TRP A 185 -7.97 -9.80 -12.76
C TRP A 185 -7.03 -9.62 -13.95
N LYS A 186 -7.58 -9.18 -15.07
CA LYS A 186 -6.79 -8.76 -16.23
C LYS A 186 -6.66 -7.24 -16.16
N LYS A 187 -5.42 -6.74 -16.19
CA LYS A 187 -5.19 -5.29 -16.31
C LYS A 187 -5.98 -4.79 -17.53
N PRO A 188 -6.78 -3.73 -17.40
CA PRO A 188 -7.44 -3.13 -18.56
C PRO A 188 -6.37 -2.78 -19.60
N GLU A 189 -6.62 -3.11 -20.84
CA GLU A 189 -5.75 -2.70 -21.95
C GLU A 189 -5.66 -1.17 -21.95
N GLU A 190 -4.45 -0.65 -22.12
CA GLU A 190 -4.32 0.80 -22.23
C GLU A 190 -5.17 1.30 -23.41
N PRO A 191 -5.95 2.38 -23.22
CA PRO A 191 -6.78 2.89 -24.28
C PRO A 191 -5.93 3.16 -25.52
N THR A 192 -6.34 2.61 -26.64
CA THR A 192 -5.64 2.78 -27.91
C THR A 192 -5.57 4.25 -28.30
N ARG A 193 -4.68 4.59 -29.23
CA ARG A 193 -4.58 5.97 -29.74
C ARG A 193 -5.94 6.47 -30.27
N ASN A 194 -6.75 5.57 -30.76
CA ASN A 194 -8.09 5.86 -31.27
C ASN A 194 -9.10 6.13 -30.14
N ASP A 195 -9.04 5.36 -29.05
CA ASP A 195 -9.89 5.55 -27.88
C ASP A 195 -9.61 6.90 -27.19
N ARG A 196 -8.32 7.27 -27.07
CA ARG A 196 -7.89 8.58 -26.55
C ARG A 196 -8.40 9.73 -27.43
N ARG A 197 -8.42 9.53 -28.77
CA ARG A 197 -8.93 10.51 -29.72
C ARG A 197 -10.45 10.67 -29.61
N LEU A 198 -11.19 9.58 -29.48
CA LEU A 198 -12.65 9.59 -29.29
C LEU A 198 -13.05 10.22 -27.95
N ALA A 199 -12.33 9.92 -26.87
CA ALA A 199 -12.53 10.55 -25.56
C ALA A 199 -12.25 12.07 -25.59
N PHE A 200 -11.23 12.51 -26.34
CA PHE A 200 -10.93 13.92 -26.55
C PHE A 200 -12.03 14.65 -27.35
N ILE A 201 -12.62 13.99 -28.36
CA ILE A 201 -13.73 14.54 -29.16
C ILE A 201 -15.02 14.61 -28.32
N ALA A 202 -15.32 13.59 -27.52
CA ALA A 202 -16.50 13.53 -26.66
C ALA A 202 -16.48 14.57 -25.53
N ASN A 203 -15.29 14.95 -25.03
CA ASN A 203 -15.11 15.95 -23.97
C ASN A 203 -14.84 17.37 -24.48
N ARG A 204 -15.03 17.63 -25.78
CA ARG A 204 -14.92 18.99 -26.32
C ARG A 204 -16.03 19.86 -25.75
N PRO A 205 -15.73 20.97 -25.04
CA PRO A 205 -16.78 21.87 -24.59
C PRO A 205 -17.49 22.43 -25.81
N THR A 206 -18.79 22.17 -25.89
CA THR A 206 -19.66 22.79 -26.91
C THR A 206 -19.56 24.29 -26.70
N ARG A 207 -19.01 25.01 -27.73
CA ARG A 207 -19.08 26.46 -27.77
C ARG A 207 -20.54 26.85 -27.64
N ARG A 208 -20.90 27.49 -26.56
CA ARG A 208 -22.20 28.17 -26.47
C ARG A 208 -22.29 29.15 -27.64
N PRO A 209 -23.37 29.16 -28.43
CA PRO A 209 -23.59 30.22 -29.41
C PRO A 209 -23.60 31.55 -28.66
N GLY A 210 -22.71 32.46 -29.07
CA GLY A 210 -22.67 33.81 -28.54
C GLY A 210 -23.98 34.51 -28.84
N THR A 211 -24.62 35.01 -27.82
CA THR A 211 -25.68 36.03 -27.97
C THR A 211 -25.03 37.31 -28.49
N ASP A 212 -25.20 37.55 -29.78
CA ASP A 212 -25.02 38.88 -30.39
C ASP A 212 -26.08 39.83 -29.81
N GLU A 213 -25.78 40.53 -28.76
CA GLU A 213 -26.49 41.75 -28.34
C GLU A 213 -25.48 42.66 -27.66
N ASN A 214 -24.88 43.54 -28.47
CA ASN A 214 -24.59 44.95 -28.17
C ASN A 214 -23.68 45.54 -29.26
N ARG A 215 -24.34 45.89 -30.36
CA ARG A 215 -23.78 46.80 -31.33
C ARG A 215 -24.63 48.06 -31.30
N ALA A 216 -24.23 49.07 -30.54
CA ALA A 216 -24.52 50.45 -30.82
C ALA A 216 -23.77 51.38 -29.88
N ILE A 217 -23.18 52.41 -30.53
CA ILE A 217 -22.87 53.75 -30.01
C ILE A 217 -21.54 53.88 -29.25
N PHE A 218 -20.50 54.37 -29.90
CA PHE A 218 -20.03 55.76 -29.85
C PHE A 218 -18.90 55.96 -30.85
N ASP A 219 -19.19 56.79 -31.81
CA ASP A 219 -18.24 57.50 -32.72
C ASP A 219 -17.72 58.71 -31.95
N SER A 220 -16.45 58.99 -32.14
CA SER A 220 -15.81 60.32 -32.21
C SER A 220 -14.42 60.37 -31.54
N GLY A 221 -13.47 60.68 -32.38
CA GLY A 221 -12.50 61.75 -32.11
C GLY A 221 -11.12 61.33 -31.57
N ASP A 222 -10.27 61.44 -32.47
CA ASP A 222 -9.05 62.31 -32.51
C ASP A 222 -7.66 61.65 -32.36
N SER A 223 -6.98 61.93 -33.41
CA SER A 223 -5.60 61.88 -33.73
C SER A 223 -4.58 62.10 -32.60
N ARG A 224 -3.47 61.34 -32.62
CA ARG A 224 -2.06 61.81 -32.74
C ARG A 224 -1.05 60.70 -32.42
N ARG A 225 -0.29 60.32 -33.44
CA ARG A 225 1.08 59.77 -33.26
C ARG A 225 2.01 60.95 -32.95
N PRO A 226 3.19 60.73 -32.35
CA PRO A 226 4.32 60.20 -33.15
C PRO A 226 5.34 59.28 -32.45
N ALA A 227 6.14 58.70 -33.31
CA ALA A 227 7.32 57.87 -33.19
C ALA A 227 8.46 58.44 -32.31
N THR A 228 9.32 57.59 -31.78
CA THR A 228 10.76 57.48 -32.19
C THR A 228 11.58 56.56 -31.28
N LYS A 229 12.42 55.76 -31.94
CA LYS A 229 13.85 55.38 -31.73
C LYS A 229 14.22 54.49 -30.51
N SER A 230 14.65 53.25 -30.78
CA SER A 230 16.01 52.81 -31.11
C SER A 230 17.05 52.87 -30.00
N ARG A 231 17.58 51.68 -29.60
CA ARG A 231 19.03 51.32 -29.46
C ARG A 231 19.19 50.00 -28.73
N ARG A 232 19.58 48.98 -29.41
CA ARG A 232 20.86 48.26 -29.53
C ARG A 232 21.75 48.27 -28.28
N GLY A 233 22.15 47.07 -27.84
CA GLY A 233 23.29 46.83 -26.96
C GLY A 233 23.41 45.36 -26.56
N GLY A 234 24.23 44.62 -27.29
CA GLY A 234 24.62 43.23 -26.95
C GLY A 234 25.95 43.24 -26.13
N PRO A 235 26.74 42.17 -26.11
CA PRO A 235 26.86 41.29 -24.96
C PRO A 235 28.25 41.37 -24.26
N ALA A 236 28.38 40.81 -23.05
CA ALA A 236 29.71 40.62 -22.44
C ALA A 236 29.84 39.27 -21.75
N LYS A 237 30.78 38.49 -22.25
CA LYS A 237 31.42 37.31 -21.63
C LYS A 237 32.40 37.77 -20.55
N ARG A 238 32.59 36.95 -19.49
CA ARG A 238 33.88 36.66 -18.80
C ARG A 238 33.64 35.54 -17.79
N ARG A 239 34.25 34.35 -18.00
CA ARG A 239 35.59 33.81 -17.70
C ARG A 239 35.85 33.69 -16.18
N SER A 240 35.82 32.44 -15.74
CA SER A 240 36.87 31.61 -15.12
C SER A 240 37.64 32.18 -13.95
N THR A 241 37.68 31.39 -12.83
CA THR A 241 39.00 31.02 -12.27
C THR A 241 38.84 29.75 -11.40
N LYS A 242 39.74 28.80 -11.65
CA LYS A 242 40.10 27.65 -10.79
C LYS A 242 40.80 28.15 -9.53
N SER A 243 40.67 27.47 -8.44
CA SER A 243 41.73 27.37 -7.43
C SER A 243 41.68 26.01 -6.74
N THR A 244 42.73 25.30 -6.95
CA THR A 244 43.28 24.12 -6.27
C THR A 244 43.89 24.50 -4.90
N SER A 245 43.77 23.63 -3.89
CA SER A 245 44.79 23.32 -2.87
C SER A 245 44.15 22.37 -1.86
N ARG A 246 44.52 21.11 -1.71
CA ARG A 246 45.68 20.38 -1.18
C ARG A 246 45.89 20.57 0.34
N ARG A 247 45.85 19.40 1.00
CA ARG A 247 46.51 18.95 2.28
C ARG A 247 45.93 19.52 3.59
N SER A 248 45.58 18.71 4.54
CA SER A 248 46.34 17.67 5.31
C SER A 248 45.40 16.58 5.78
#